data_a603dbba738d5be0e08a22ce9d1ec0d6
#
_entry.id   a603dbba738d5be0e08a22ce9d1ec0d6
#
_cell.length_a   1.000
_cell.length_b   1.000
_cell.length_c   1.000
_cell.angle_alpha   90.00
_cell.angle_beta   90.00
_cell.angle_gamma   90.00
#
_symmetry.space_group_name_H-M   'P 1'
#
loop_
_entity.id
_entity.type
_entity.pdbx_description
1 polymer ?
#
loop_
_entity_poly.entity_id
_entity_poly.type
_entity_poly.pdbx_seq_one_letter_code
_entity_poly.pdbx_strand_id
1 'polypeptide(L)'
;MPINKRLKRELKKNFAKYFFIGLVLFMGITTISAFFAATDGIMGTIESEQDNCNVEDANVTLIEQLSDENISKLHKMGIKDIEDTSYCDINALGESDYILRVFKMRETVDKLSLIEGKMPENDEQIVLESKTASTKKLSTGDKLNVD
;
A
#
# COMPACT_ATOMS: atom_id res chain seq x y z
N MET A 1 -5.03 5.39 -62.67
CA MET A 1 -5.42 5.33 -61.26
C MET A 1 -6.06 6.65 -60.81
N PRO A 2 -7.38 6.82 -61.00
CA PRO A 2 -8.07 8.08 -60.66
C PRO A 2 -8.44 8.22 -59.19
N ILE A 3 -8.49 7.11 -58.43
CA ILE A 3 -8.97 7.08 -57.01
C ILE A 3 -8.08 7.88 -56.06
N ASN A 4 -6.77 7.74 -56.13
CA ASN A 4 -5.81 8.43 -55.27
C ASN A 4 -5.82 9.97 -55.42
N LYS A 5 -6.08 10.47 -56.66
CA LYS A 5 -6.20 11.92 -56.88
C LYS A 5 -7.50 12.48 -56.35
N ARG A 6 -8.56 11.68 -56.38
CA ARG A 6 -9.88 12.05 -55.86
C ARG A 6 -9.87 12.08 -54.34
N LEU A 7 -9.27 11.06 -53.71
CA LEU A 7 -9.09 10.96 -52.24
C LEU A 7 -8.30 12.15 -51.69
N LYS A 8 -7.14 12.46 -52.28
CA LYS A 8 -6.32 13.60 -51.87
C LYS A 8 -7.05 14.94 -51.95
N ARG A 9 -7.87 15.12 -52.99
CA ARG A 9 -8.66 16.34 -53.19
C ARG A 9 -9.82 16.44 -52.19
N GLU A 10 -10.47 15.32 -51.86
CA GLU A 10 -11.53 15.20 -50.87
C GLU A 10 -10.98 15.50 -49.45
N LEU A 11 -9.84 14.88 -49.09
CA LEU A 11 -9.15 15.11 -47.82
C LEU A 11 -8.76 16.59 -47.65
N LYS A 12 -8.25 17.23 -48.71
CA LYS A 12 -7.87 18.63 -48.68
C LYS A 12 -9.07 19.55 -48.52
N LYS A 13 -10.19 19.22 -49.16
CA LYS A 13 -11.43 20.01 -49.13
C LYS A 13 -12.13 19.95 -47.77
N ASN A 14 -12.05 18.79 -47.11
CA ASN A 14 -12.72 18.52 -45.82
C ASN A 14 -11.72 18.24 -44.69
N PHE A 15 -10.52 18.81 -44.77
CA PHE A 15 -9.44 18.54 -43.83
C PHE A 15 -9.85 18.72 -42.35
N ALA A 16 -10.53 19.82 -42.02
CA ALA A 16 -10.99 20.09 -40.67
C ALA A 16 -11.90 19.00 -40.11
N LYS A 17 -12.78 18.45 -40.94
CA LYS A 17 -13.70 17.36 -40.55
C LYS A 17 -12.94 16.06 -40.21
N TYR A 18 -12.03 15.67 -41.10
CA TYR A 18 -11.25 14.45 -40.90
C TYR A 18 -10.25 14.58 -39.78
N PHE A 19 -9.65 15.78 -39.62
CA PHE A 19 -8.76 16.10 -38.48
C PHE A 19 -9.52 15.99 -37.18
N PHE A 20 -10.72 16.55 -37.07
CA PHE A 20 -11.52 16.48 -35.84
C PHE A 20 -11.91 15.04 -35.48
N ILE A 21 -12.33 14.23 -36.47
CA ILE A 21 -12.62 12.81 -36.25
C ILE A 21 -11.36 12.07 -35.76
N GLY A 22 -10.21 12.30 -36.39
CA GLY A 22 -8.94 11.72 -35.99
C GLY A 22 -8.52 12.11 -34.55
N LEU A 23 -8.74 13.38 -34.18
CA LEU A 23 -8.46 13.90 -32.86
C LEU A 23 -9.34 13.23 -31.79
N VAL A 24 -10.63 13.08 -32.05
CA VAL A 24 -11.55 12.39 -31.13
C VAL A 24 -11.16 10.92 -30.95
N LEU A 25 -10.83 10.23 -32.04
CA LEU A 25 -10.37 8.83 -31.98
C LEU A 25 -9.04 8.73 -31.18
N PHE A 26 -8.10 9.63 -31.47
CA PHE A 26 -6.82 9.68 -30.73
C PHE A 26 -7.03 9.90 -29.24
N MET A 27 -7.86 10.87 -28.86
CA MET A 27 -8.19 11.13 -27.44
C MET A 27 -8.83 9.89 -26.80
N GLY A 28 -9.76 9.23 -27.46
CA GLY A 28 -10.42 8.01 -26.97
C GLY A 28 -9.40 6.88 -26.69
N ILE A 29 -8.54 6.59 -27.65
CA ILE A 29 -7.51 5.56 -27.50
C ILE A 29 -6.52 5.91 -26.39
N THR A 30 -6.08 7.17 -26.34
CA THR A 30 -5.13 7.64 -25.31
C THR A 30 -5.72 7.54 -23.91
N THR A 31 -6.99 7.90 -23.74
CA THR A 31 -7.67 7.81 -22.43
C THR A 31 -7.77 6.37 -21.97
N ILE A 32 -8.17 5.45 -22.85
CA ILE A 32 -8.26 4.02 -22.52
C ILE A 32 -6.89 3.46 -22.16
N SER A 33 -5.86 3.75 -22.96
CA SER A 33 -4.50 3.28 -22.71
C SER A 33 -3.92 3.83 -21.40
N ALA A 34 -4.18 5.10 -21.09
CA ALA A 34 -3.76 5.71 -19.84
C ALA A 34 -4.44 5.07 -18.62
N PHE A 35 -5.71 4.70 -18.74
CA PHE A 35 -6.44 4.02 -17.67
C PHE A 35 -5.82 2.63 -17.39
N PHE A 36 -5.54 1.84 -18.41
CA PHE A 36 -4.90 0.54 -18.23
C PHE A 36 -3.50 0.67 -17.60
N ALA A 37 -2.68 1.60 -18.12
CA ALA A 37 -1.34 1.83 -17.57
C ALA A 37 -1.37 2.28 -16.10
N ALA A 38 -2.33 3.12 -15.71
CA ALA A 38 -2.50 3.53 -14.32
C ALA A 38 -2.91 2.35 -13.42
N THR A 39 -3.82 1.50 -13.91
CA THR A 39 -4.26 0.30 -13.17
C THR A 39 -3.09 -0.67 -12.96
N ASP A 40 -2.32 -0.98 -14.00
CA ASP A 40 -1.15 -1.85 -13.91
C ASP A 40 -0.09 -1.29 -12.94
N GLY A 41 0.12 0.03 -12.98
CA GLY A 41 1.04 0.69 -12.05
C GLY A 41 0.60 0.58 -10.58
N ILE A 42 -0.68 0.78 -10.30
CA ILE A 42 -1.23 0.64 -8.94
C ILE A 42 -1.13 -0.81 -8.47
N MET A 43 -1.53 -1.78 -9.29
CA MET A 43 -1.48 -3.20 -8.93
C MET A 43 -0.04 -3.66 -8.69
N GLY A 44 0.90 -3.26 -9.56
CA GLY A 44 2.32 -3.60 -9.37
C GLY A 44 2.91 -3.00 -8.10
N THR A 45 2.48 -1.81 -7.69
CA THR A 45 2.92 -1.21 -6.42
C THR A 45 2.36 -1.99 -5.22
N ILE A 46 1.07 -2.35 -5.25
CA ILE A 46 0.43 -3.14 -4.18
C ILE A 46 1.10 -4.51 -4.05
N GLU A 47 1.30 -5.23 -5.14
CA GLU A 47 1.98 -6.54 -5.14
C GLU A 47 3.40 -6.44 -4.59
N SER A 48 4.16 -5.41 -5.02
CA SER A 48 5.51 -5.18 -4.52
C SER A 48 5.55 -4.88 -3.02
N GLU A 49 4.62 -4.08 -2.51
CA GLU A 49 4.54 -3.79 -1.07
C GLU A 49 4.10 -5.03 -0.27
N GLN A 50 3.17 -5.82 -0.79
CA GLN A 50 2.75 -7.07 -0.17
C GLN A 50 3.92 -8.06 -0.05
N ASP A 51 4.71 -8.23 -1.10
CA ASP A 51 5.87 -9.10 -1.12
C ASP A 51 6.99 -8.59 -0.17
N ASN A 52 7.25 -7.29 -0.17
CA ASN A 52 8.29 -6.68 0.66
C ASN A 52 7.94 -6.75 2.15
N CYS A 53 6.69 -6.56 2.50
CA CYS A 53 6.22 -6.59 3.88
C CYS A 53 5.87 -8.01 4.35
N ASN A 54 5.82 -9.00 3.45
CA ASN A 54 5.36 -10.36 3.74
C ASN A 54 4.00 -10.34 4.47
N VAL A 55 3.01 -9.73 3.79
CA VAL A 55 1.70 -9.48 4.38
C VAL A 55 1.03 -10.77 4.81
N GLU A 56 0.40 -10.77 5.97
CA GLU A 56 -0.28 -11.93 6.55
C GLU A 56 -1.44 -12.44 5.66
N ASP A 57 -1.49 -13.75 5.43
CA ASP A 57 -2.62 -14.40 4.77
C ASP A 57 -3.80 -14.60 5.73
N ALA A 58 -3.53 -14.75 7.02
CA ALA A 58 -4.51 -14.95 8.06
C ALA A 58 -4.02 -14.50 9.43
N ASN A 59 -4.91 -13.92 10.21
CA ASN A 59 -4.70 -13.53 11.59
C ASN A 59 -5.66 -14.32 12.50
N VAL A 60 -5.12 -14.93 13.55
CA VAL A 60 -5.91 -15.71 14.52
C VAL A 60 -5.61 -15.24 15.93
N THR A 61 -6.63 -14.79 16.62
CA THR A 61 -6.50 -14.41 18.04
C THR A 61 -6.74 -15.63 18.92
N LEU A 62 -5.77 -15.96 19.76
CA LEU A 62 -5.82 -17.05 20.71
C LEU A 62 -5.99 -16.51 22.13
N ILE A 63 -6.61 -17.30 22.99
CA ILE A 63 -6.75 -16.98 24.42
C ILE A 63 -5.47 -17.34 25.18
N GLU A 64 -4.74 -18.35 24.68
CA GLU A 64 -3.49 -18.84 25.26
C GLU A 64 -2.37 -18.79 24.22
N GLN A 65 -1.15 -18.64 24.69
CA GLN A 65 0.03 -18.64 23.81
C GLN A 65 0.19 -19.99 23.09
N LEU A 66 0.58 -19.93 21.83
CA LEU A 66 0.79 -21.11 21.02
C LEU A 66 2.02 -21.89 21.50
N SER A 67 1.87 -23.18 21.77
CA SER A 67 2.99 -24.01 22.17
C SER A 67 3.88 -24.38 20.97
N ASP A 68 5.17 -24.65 21.22
CA ASP A 68 6.12 -25.09 20.17
C ASP A 68 5.66 -26.35 19.43
N GLU A 69 4.95 -27.26 20.12
CA GLU A 69 4.37 -28.45 19.51
C GLU A 69 3.29 -28.08 18.48
N ASN A 70 2.43 -27.10 18.78
CA ASN A 70 1.39 -26.64 17.88
C ASN A 70 1.98 -25.87 16.70
N ILE A 71 2.99 -25.05 16.91
CA ILE A 71 3.75 -24.39 15.84
C ILE A 71 4.33 -25.43 14.89
N SER A 72 4.95 -26.48 15.41
CA SER A 72 5.49 -27.59 14.61
C SER A 72 4.41 -28.34 13.81
N LYS A 73 3.20 -28.48 14.34
CA LYS A 73 2.06 -29.06 13.62
C LYS A 73 1.61 -28.17 12.47
N LEU A 74 1.54 -26.87 12.70
CA LEU A 74 1.16 -25.89 11.68
C LEU A 74 2.16 -25.87 10.51
N HIS A 75 3.45 -25.92 10.80
CA HIS A 75 4.48 -26.06 9.76
C HIS A 75 4.33 -27.36 8.94
N LYS A 76 3.99 -28.49 9.59
CA LYS A 76 3.70 -29.76 8.87
C LYS A 76 2.46 -29.67 7.99
N MET A 77 1.52 -28.79 8.28
CA MET A 77 0.33 -28.52 7.47
C MET A 77 0.62 -27.59 6.28
N GLY A 78 1.85 -27.08 6.15
CA GLY A 78 2.28 -26.25 5.03
C GLY A 78 2.26 -24.75 5.32
N ILE A 79 2.00 -24.33 6.55
CA ILE A 79 2.12 -22.93 6.96
C ILE A 79 3.61 -22.61 7.09
N LYS A 80 4.07 -21.62 6.34
CA LYS A 80 5.51 -21.32 6.23
C LYS A 80 5.98 -20.42 7.35
N ASP A 81 5.38 -19.24 7.46
CA ASP A 81 5.77 -18.20 8.38
C ASP A 81 4.68 -18.02 9.43
N ILE A 82 5.06 -18.10 10.68
CA ILE A 82 4.16 -17.91 11.82
C ILE A 82 4.85 -16.90 12.73
N GLU A 83 4.16 -15.83 13.04
CA GLU A 83 4.65 -14.81 13.95
C GLU A 83 3.65 -14.60 15.08
N ASP A 84 4.14 -14.71 16.32
CA ASP A 84 3.38 -14.39 17.51
C ASP A 84 3.47 -12.90 17.78
N THR A 85 2.33 -12.23 17.83
CA THR A 85 2.24 -10.82 18.11
C THR A 85 1.37 -10.56 19.32
N SER A 86 1.75 -9.58 20.11
CA SER A 86 0.97 -9.08 21.23
C SER A 86 0.74 -7.58 21.07
N TYR A 87 -0.32 -7.08 21.69
CA TYR A 87 -0.58 -5.66 21.75
C TYR A 87 -1.02 -5.24 23.15
N CYS A 88 -0.81 -3.97 23.44
CA CYS A 88 -1.38 -3.34 24.63
C CYS A 88 -1.99 -2.00 24.23
N ASP A 89 -3.04 -1.63 24.93
CA ASP A 89 -3.69 -0.33 24.77
C ASP A 89 -3.19 0.60 25.88
N ILE A 90 -2.64 1.74 25.51
CA ILE A 90 -2.08 2.74 26.43
C ILE A 90 -2.76 4.09 26.22
N ASN A 91 -2.89 4.87 27.29
CA ASN A 91 -3.32 6.24 27.19
C ASN A 91 -2.13 7.11 26.80
N ALA A 92 -2.25 7.86 25.74
CA ALA A 92 -1.16 8.67 25.22
C ALA A 92 -1.55 10.15 25.14
N LEU A 93 -0.53 11.00 25.17
CA LEU A 93 -0.64 12.44 24.95
C LEU A 93 -1.39 13.22 26.04
N GLY A 94 -1.60 12.65 27.22
CA GLY A 94 -2.29 13.31 28.33
C GLY A 94 -3.78 13.66 28.04
N GLU A 95 -4.34 13.08 26.98
CA GLU A 95 -5.75 13.19 26.62
C GLU A 95 -6.43 11.88 27.04
N SER A 96 -7.37 11.96 27.99
CA SER A 96 -8.07 10.79 28.55
C SER A 96 -8.86 9.97 27.52
N ASP A 97 -9.07 10.50 26.34
CA ASP A 97 -9.86 9.86 25.29
C ASP A 97 -9.01 9.35 24.12
N TYR A 98 -7.67 9.42 24.21
CA TYR A 98 -6.81 8.96 23.13
C TYR A 98 -6.05 7.70 23.52
N ILE A 99 -6.51 6.58 23.01
CA ILE A 99 -5.91 5.26 23.22
C ILE A 99 -5.03 4.92 22.03
N LEU A 100 -3.74 4.68 22.31
CA LEU A 100 -2.82 4.09 21.35
C LEU A 100 -2.77 2.59 21.54
N ARG A 101 -2.95 1.85 20.47
CA ARG A 101 -2.66 0.41 20.44
C ARG A 101 -1.24 0.19 19.99
N VAL A 102 -0.42 -0.30 20.91
CA VAL A 102 0.99 -0.59 20.66
C VAL A 102 1.15 -2.08 20.41
N PHE A 103 1.75 -2.40 19.28
CA PHE A 103 2.05 -3.77 18.89
C PHE A 103 3.53 -4.05 19.10
N LYS A 104 3.84 -5.29 19.46
CA LYS A 104 5.21 -5.80 19.36
C LYS A 104 5.67 -5.71 17.91
N MET A 105 6.92 -5.29 17.71
CA MET A 105 7.51 -5.21 16.37
C MET A 105 7.52 -6.59 15.71
N ARG A 106 7.09 -6.65 14.47
CA ARG A 106 7.06 -7.85 13.65
C ARG A 106 8.32 -7.92 12.79
N GLU A 107 8.93 -9.10 12.70
CA GLU A 107 10.19 -9.30 12.00
C GLU A 107 10.04 -10.12 10.73
N THR A 108 9.08 -11.03 10.70
CA THR A 108 8.93 -12.02 9.64
C THR A 108 7.69 -11.79 8.79
N VAL A 109 6.54 -11.62 9.44
CA VAL A 109 5.25 -11.43 8.80
C VAL A 109 4.76 -10.01 9.08
N ASP A 110 4.15 -9.39 8.08
CA ASP A 110 3.56 -8.06 8.18
C ASP A 110 4.58 -7.00 8.63
N LYS A 111 5.74 -7.03 8.01
CA LYS A 111 6.86 -6.11 8.31
C LYS A 111 6.45 -4.67 8.06
N LEU A 112 7.00 -3.79 8.90
CA LEU A 112 6.75 -2.37 8.77
C LEU A 112 7.50 -1.78 7.56
N SER A 113 6.78 -0.99 6.76
CA SER A 113 7.37 -0.12 5.74
C SER A 113 7.47 1.30 6.30
N LEU A 114 8.70 1.83 6.42
CA LEU A 114 8.93 3.17 6.93
C LEU A 114 8.79 4.20 5.81
N ILE A 115 8.01 5.24 6.08
CA ILE A 115 7.93 6.43 5.22
C ILE A 115 9.02 7.41 5.58
N GLU A 116 9.30 7.56 6.88
CA GLU A 116 10.29 8.50 7.42
C GLU A 116 10.89 7.97 8.72
N GLY A 117 12.14 8.33 9.02
CA GLY A 117 12.84 7.97 10.25
C GLY A 117 13.64 6.69 10.15
N LYS A 118 13.76 5.99 11.27
CA LYS A 118 14.50 4.73 11.41
C LYS A 118 13.70 3.73 12.22
N MET A 119 13.98 2.44 12.03
CA MET A 119 13.44 1.39 12.89
C MET A 119 13.88 1.58 14.35
N PRO A 120 13.04 1.23 15.32
CA PRO A 120 13.40 1.28 16.74
C PRO A 120 14.62 0.38 17.03
N GLU A 121 15.58 0.92 17.76
CA GLU A 121 16.78 0.21 18.17
C GLU A 121 16.73 -0.23 19.65
N ASN A 122 15.77 0.30 20.42
CA ASN A 122 15.56 0.00 21.82
C ASN A 122 14.10 0.20 22.26
N ASP A 123 13.77 -0.23 23.48
CA ASP A 123 12.41 -0.23 24.04
C ASP A 123 11.84 1.19 24.33
N GLU A 124 12.66 2.23 24.21
CA GLU A 124 12.23 3.63 24.38
C GLU A 124 11.80 4.27 23.07
N GLN A 125 11.86 3.54 21.97
CA GLN A 125 11.55 4.03 20.63
C GLN A 125 10.34 3.30 20.05
N ILE A 126 9.50 4.05 19.36
CA ILE A 126 8.31 3.51 18.68
C ILE A 126 8.24 4.02 17.25
N VAL A 127 7.59 3.24 16.38
CA VAL A 127 7.12 3.69 15.09
C VAL A 127 5.65 4.04 15.21
N LEU A 128 5.29 5.20 14.70
CA LEU A 128 3.92 5.68 14.74
C LEU A 128 3.32 5.67 13.33
N GLU A 129 2.05 5.27 13.22
CA GLU A 129 1.30 5.35 11.96
C GLU A 129 1.30 6.78 11.42
N SER A 130 1.58 6.95 10.12
CA SER A 130 1.73 8.27 9.50
C SER A 130 0.48 9.14 9.62
N LYS A 131 -0.71 8.52 9.60
CA LYS A 131 -1.99 9.23 9.80
C LYS A 131 -2.09 9.80 11.21
N THR A 132 -1.71 9.04 12.21
CA THR A 132 -1.67 9.47 13.61
C THR A 132 -0.65 10.57 13.81
N ALA A 133 0.57 10.41 13.30
CA ALA A 133 1.62 11.43 13.35
C ALA A 133 1.17 12.75 12.72
N SER A 134 0.59 12.69 11.53
CA SER A 134 0.07 13.86 10.83
C SER A 134 -1.08 14.55 11.58
N THR A 135 -2.03 13.76 12.13
CA THR A 135 -3.18 14.32 12.86
C THR A 135 -2.76 15.00 14.15
N LYS A 136 -1.79 14.44 14.85
CA LYS A 136 -1.25 14.98 16.11
C LYS A 136 -0.06 15.92 15.91
N LYS A 137 0.35 16.18 14.65
CA LYS A 137 1.46 17.06 14.28
C LYS A 137 2.78 16.65 14.93
N LEU A 138 3.03 15.34 14.99
CA LEU A 138 4.25 14.76 15.52
C LEU A 138 5.26 14.55 14.39
N SER A 139 6.52 14.78 14.69
CA SER A 139 7.65 14.61 13.78
C SER A 139 8.63 13.58 14.34
N THR A 140 9.46 13.04 13.46
CA THR A 140 10.54 12.11 13.85
C THR A 140 11.44 12.76 14.92
N GLY A 141 11.62 12.08 16.04
CA GLY A 141 12.42 12.56 17.19
C GLY A 141 11.60 13.24 18.29
N ASP A 142 10.31 13.45 18.10
CA ASP A 142 9.43 13.91 19.18
C ASP A 142 9.26 12.87 20.26
N LYS A 143 8.98 13.30 21.48
CA LYS A 143 8.76 12.43 22.64
C LYS A 143 7.26 12.34 22.93
N LEU A 144 6.79 11.12 23.08
CA LEU A 144 5.44 10.82 23.55
C LEU A 144 5.50 10.46 25.03
N ASN A 145 4.71 11.15 25.84
CA ASN A 145 4.48 10.73 27.23
C ASN A 145 3.31 9.73 27.21
N VAL A 146 3.53 8.58 27.79
CA VAL A 146 2.54 7.50 27.94
C VAL A 146 2.37 7.23 29.43
N ASP A 147 1.12 7.08 29.87
CA ASP A 147 0.73 6.73 31.23
C ASP A 147 0.23 5.28 31.29
#